data_fb285811cf6b34150120dce09a2b37c5
#
_entry.id   fb285811cf6b34150120dce09a2b37c5
#
_cell.length_a   1.000
_cell.length_b   1.000
_cell.length_c   1.000
_cell.angle_alpha   90.00
_cell.angle_beta   90.00
_cell.angle_gamma   90.00
#
_symmetry.space_group_name_H-M   'P 1'
#
loop_
_entity.id
_entity.type
_entity.pdbx_description
1 polymer ?
#
loop_
_entity_poly.entity_id
_entity_poly.type
_entity_poly.pdbx_seq_one_letter_code
_entity_poly.pdbx_strand_id
1 'polypeptide(L)'
;MSNVLKFNQEIIAQEAILKGFNYTGDNLHTFAQWRTKGCMVRKGQKAFIKTHLFTLGKNRRKVLEYLFTDKQVEKVGWKELIVVWSCN
;
A
#
# COMPACT_ATOMS: atom_id res chain seq x y z
N MET A 1 12.17 15.88 -10.68
CA MET A 1 10.79 15.75 -10.25
C MET A 1 10.15 14.49 -10.82
N SER A 2 9.66 13.64 -9.96
CA SER A 2 9.14 12.36 -10.43
C SER A 2 7.63 12.40 -10.60
N ASN A 3 7.16 12.07 -11.81
CA ASN A 3 5.74 11.94 -12.07
C ASN A 3 5.22 10.54 -11.74
N VAL A 4 6.12 9.65 -11.31
CA VAL A 4 5.77 8.25 -11.07
C VAL A 4 4.77 8.12 -9.91
N LEU A 5 5.00 8.87 -8.82
CA LEU A 5 4.08 8.82 -7.68
C LEU A 5 2.69 9.27 -8.07
N LYS A 6 2.60 10.36 -8.81
CA LYS A 6 1.31 10.87 -9.27
C LYS A 6 0.63 9.89 -10.21
N PHE A 7 1.41 9.31 -11.11
CA PHE A 7 0.90 8.35 -12.07
C PHE A 7 0.37 7.11 -11.36
N ASN A 8 1.10 6.62 -10.37
CA ASN A 8 0.66 5.47 -9.57
C ASN A 8 -0.62 5.79 -8.81
N GLN A 9 -0.73 7.00 -8.26
CA GLN A 9 -1.94 7.42 -7.57
C GLN A 9 -3.15 7.42 -8.51
N GLU A 10 -2.95 7.80 -9.75
CA GLU A 10 -4.04 7.79 -10.74
C GLU A 10 -4.47 6.37 -11.04
N ILE A 11 -3.52 5.44 -11.15
CA ILE A 11 -3.84 4.03 -11.36
C ILE A 11 -4.66 3.51 -10.18
N ILE A 12 -4.21 3.80 -8.97
CA ILE A 12 -4.90 3.36 -7.76
C ILE A 12 -6.31 3.94 -7.70
N ALA A 13 -6.44 5.22 -8.04
CA ALA A 13 -7.74 5.89 -8.02
C ALA A 13 -8.72 5.22 -8.99
N GLN A 14 -8.26 4.88 -10.17
CA GLN A 14 -9.11 4.21 -11.15
C GLN A 14 -9.55 2.83 -10.68
N GLU A 15 -8.62 2.07 -10.09
CA GLU A 15 -8.95 0.75 -9.55
C GLU A 15 -9.94 0.86 -8.40
N ALA A 16 -9.77 1.88 -7.56
CA ALA A 16 -10.68 2.12 -6.44
C ALA A 16 -12.08 2.44 -6.93
N ILE A 17 -12.20 3.25 -7.97
CA ILE A 17 -13.50 3.60 -8.54
C ILE A 17 -14.20 2.35 -9.04
N LEU A 18 -13.46 1.46 -9.70
CA LEU A 18 -14.03 0.22 -10.22
C LEU A 18 -14.57 -0.66 -9.09
N LYS A 19 -14.03 -0.53 -7.89
CA LYS A 19 -14.47 -1.29 -6.73
C LYS A 19 -15.45 -0.53 -5.85
N GLY A 20 -15.83 0.67 -6.26
CA GLY A 20 -16.73 1.50 -5.49
C GLY A 20 -16.12 2.03 -4.19
N PHE A 21 -14.82 2.17 -4.14
CA PHE A 21 -14.11 2.61 -2.95
C PHE A 21 -13.75 4.10 -3.08
N ASN A 22 -13.98 4.83 -1.99
CA ASN A 22 -13.68 6.26 -1.97
C ASN A 22 -12.21 6.48 -1.59
N TYR A 23 -11.36 6.56 -2.60
CA TYR A 23 -9.92 6.75 -2.41
C TYR A 23 -9.62 8.20 -2.08
N THR A 24 -8.94 8.43 -0.96
CA THR A 24 -8.61 9.79 -0.49
C THR A 24 -7.15 10.16 -0.80
N GLY A 25 -6.37 9.21 -1.30
CA GLY A 25 -4.93 9.41 -1.49
C GLY A 25 -4.12 8.86 -0.35
N ASP A 26 -4.75 8.51 0.77
CA ASP A 26 -4.05 8.05 1.96
C ASP A 26 -4.69 6.81 2.59
N ASN A 27 -5.74 6.27 2.01
CA ASN A 27 -6.44 5.13 2.61
C ASN A 27 -6.27 3.82 1.83
N LEU A 28 -5.34 3.79 0.90
CA LEU A 28 -4.96 2.59 0.16
C LEU A 28 -3.46 2.58 0.00
N HIS A 29 -2.80 1.59 0.56
CA HIS A 29 -1.34 1.49 0.49
C HIS A 29 -0.92 0.04 0.42
N THR A 30 0.33 -0.19 -0.02
CA THR A 30 0.93 -1.51 0.04
C THR A 30 1.23 -1.87 1.48
N PHE A 31 1.51 -3.16 1.71
CA PHE A 31 1.90 -3.62 3.04
C PHE A 31 3.09 -2.83 3.58
N ALA A 32 4.11 -2.63 2.74
CA ALA A 32 5.30 -1.91 3.16
C ALA A 32 5.01 -0.46 3.51
N GLN A 33 4.15 0.19 2.73
CA GLN A 33 3.78 1.58 3.01
C GLN A 33 3.01 1.71 4.32
N TRP A 34 2.11 0.77 4.60
CA TRP A 34 1.39 0.79 5.88
C TRP A 34 2.35 0.62 7.05
N ARG A 35 3.36 -0.23 6.89
CA ARG A 35 4.35 -0.42 7.94
C ARG A 35 5.12 0.86 8.24
N THR A 36 5.47 1.63 7.23
CA THR A 36 6.16 2.91 7.46
C THR A 36 5.27 3.91 8.18
N LYS A 37 3.96 3.71 8.14
CA LYS A 37 3.01 4.55 8.86
C LYS A 37 2.69 4.03 10.25
N GLY A 38 3.35 2.96 10.68
CA GLY A 38 3.09 2.38 11.98
C GLY A 38 1.86 1.50 12.02
N CYS A 39 1.46 0.96 10.89
CA CYS A 39 0.28 0.11 10.78
C CYS A 39 0.64 -1.25 10.24
N MET A 40 -0.12 -2.26 10.63
CA MET A 40 0.06 -3.64 10.16
C MET A 40 -1.25 -4.14 9.59
N VAL A 41 -1.15 -4.88 8.51
CA VAL A 41 -2.33 -5.53 7.93
C VAL A 41 -2.81 -6.59 8.92
N ARG A 42 -4.12 -6.60 9.18
CA ARG A 42 -4.71 -7.56 10.10
C ARG A 42 -4.54 -8.97 9.58
N LYS A 43 -4.34 -9.90 10.50
CA LYS A 43 -4.16 -11.30 10.14
C LYS A 43 -5.37 -11.81 9.36
N GLY A 44 -5.09 -12.53 8.29
CA GLY A 44 -6.15 -13.13 7.49
C GLY A 44 -6.73 -12.23 6.41
N GLN A 45 -6.29 -10.99 6.35
CA GLN A 45 -6.79 -10.07 5.33
C GLN A 45 -6.14 -10.31 3.99
N LYS A 46 -6.94 -10.26 2.94
CA LYS A 46 -6.44 -10.34 1.57
C LYS A 46 -6.43 -8.96 0.96
N ALA A 47 -5.53 -8.75 0.01
CA ALA A 47 -5.43 -7.45 -0.65
C ALA A 47 -6.78 -7.04 -1.25
N PHE A 48 -7.15 -5.79 -1.02
CA PHE A 48 -8.38 -5.25 -1.58
C PHE A 48 -8.23 -5.01 -3.08
N ILE A 49 -7.05 -4.56 -3.49
CA ILE A 49 -6.74 -4.30 -4.89
C ILE A 49 -5.39 -4.92 -5.23
N LYS A 50 -5.31 -5.56 -6.39
CA LYS A 50 -4.05 -6.00 -6.99
C LYS A 50 -3.90 -5.25 -8.30
N THR A 51 -2.80 -4.53 -8.45
CA THR A 51 -2.57 -3.78 -9.67
C THR A 51 -1.08 -3.59 -9.88
N HIS A 52 -0.71 -3.24 -11.10
CA HIS A 52 0.70 -3.00 -11.42
C HIS A 52 0.99 -1.53 -11.25
N LEU A 53 2.03 -1.25 -10.48
CA LEU A 53 2.52 0.10 -10.27
C LEU A 53 3.96 0.19 -10.75
N PHE A 54 4.42 1.40 -10.98
CA PHE A 54 5.78 1.62 -11.44
C PHE A 54 6.72 1.82 -10.27
N THR A 55 7.89 1.20 -10.35
CA THR A 55 8.91 1.40 -9.32
C THR A 55 9.49 2.80 -9.43
N LEU A 56 9.98 3.30 -8.31
CA LEU A 56 10.72 4.56 -8.28
C LEU A 56 12.18 4.28 -8.59
N GLY A 57 12.88 5.29 -9.10
CA GLY A 57 14.29 5.18 -9.38
C GLY A 57 14.63 5.20 -10.86
N LYS A 58 15.88 4.87 -11.16
CA LYS A 58 16.39 4.98 -12.53
C LYS A 58 15.75 3.99 -13.48
N ASN A 59 15.64 2.73 -13.04
CA ASN A 59 15.11 1.67 -13.88
C ASN A 59 13.68 1.43 -13.49
N ARG A 60 12.77 2.19 -14.07
CA ARG A 60 11.35 2.07 -13.79
C ARG A 60 10.81 0.78 -14.38
N ARG A 61 10.14 0.00 -13.54
CA ARG A 61 9.53 -1.25 -13.96
C ARG A 61 8.12 -1.33 -13.42
N LYS A 62 7.28 -2.04 -14.12
CA LYS A 62 5.94 -2.37 -13.65
C LYS A 62 6.05 -3.56 -12.71
N VAL A 63 5.53 -3.41 -11.50
CA VAL A 63 5.54 -4.49 -10.51
C VAL A 63 4.13 -4.68 -10.00
N LEU A 64 3.76 -5.93 -9.80
CA LEU A 64 2.48 -6.23 -9.19
C LEU A 64 2.50 -5.85 -7.73
N GLU A 65 1.54 -5.03 -7.32
CA GLU A 65 1.43 -4.59 -5.95
C GLU A 65 0.07 -4.95 -5.37
N TYR A 66 0.08 -5.23 -4.07
CA TYR A 66 -1.13 -5.55 -3.32
C TYR A 66 -1.45 -4.40 -2.40
N LEU A 67 -2.66 -3.86 -2.52
CA LEU A 67 -3.07 -2.68 -1.78
C LEU A 67 -4.13 -3.05 -0.74
N PHE A 68 -3.99 -2.47 0.44
CA PHE A 68 -4.90 -2.71 1.56
C PHE A 68 -5.52 -1.40 2.00
N THR A 69 -6.78 -1.47 2.42
CA THR A 69 -7.49 -0.28 2.88
C THR A 69 -7.15 0.02 4.33
N ASP A 70 -7.50 1.22 4.77
CA ASP A 70 -7.32 1.64 6.16
C ASP A 70 -8.11 0.76 7.12
N LYS A 71 -9.18 0.13 6.67
CA LYS A 71 -9.98 -0.77 7.52
C LYS A 71 -9.37 -2.15 7.65
N GLN A 72 -8.41 -2.47 6.81
CA GLN A 72 -7.74 -3.78 6.85
C GLN A 72 -6.47 -3.75 7.69
N VAL A 73 -6.11 -2.61 8.26
CA VAL A 73 -4.88 -2.46 9.03
C VAL A 73 -5.22 -2.00 10.43
N GLU A 74 -4.25 -2.17 11.33
CA GLU A 74 -4.36 -1.68 12.69
C GLU A 74 -3.05 -1.02 13.08
N LYS A 75 -3.18 -0.03 13.95
CA LYS A 75 -2.01 0.71 14.41
C LYS A 75 -1.25 -0.13 15.42
N VAL A 76 0.07 -0.16 15.27
CA VAL A 76 0.94 -0.89 16.21
C VAL A 76 2.08 0.02 16.62
N GLY A 77 2.68 -0.29 17.77
CA GLY A 77 3.82 0.47 18.24
C GLY A 77 5.07 0.11 17.48
N TRP A 78 6.04 1.02 17.50
CA TRP A 78 7.32 0.77 16.84
C TRP A 78 8.02 -0.48 17.37
N LYS A 79 7.86 -0.74 18.66
CA LYS A 79 8.43 -1.94 19.27
C LYS A 79 7.90 -3.20 18.61
N GLU A 80 6.60 -3.23 18.36
CA GLU A 80 5.97 -4.39 17.74
C GLU A 80 6.42 -4.55 16.30
N LEU A 81 6.59 -3.43 15.57
CA LEU A 81 7.11 -3.49 14.23
C LEU A 81 8.51 -4.04 14.16
N ILE A 82 9.35 -3.63 15.13
CA ILE A 82 10.73 -4.11 15.21
C ILE A 82 10.75 -5.61 15.48
N VAL A 83 9.91 -6.07 16.38
CA VAL A 83 9.83 -7.50 16.70
C VAL A 83 9.40 -8.29 15.46
N VAL A 84 8.41 -7.80 14.74
CA VAL A 84 7.95 -8.46 13.52
C VAL A 84 9.10 -8.55 12.51
N TRP A 85 9.85 -7.49 12.35
CA TRP A 85 11.01 -7.49 11.47
C TRP A 85 12.05 -8.52 11.90
N SER A 86 12.28 -8.62 13.22
CA SER A 86 13.31 -9.51 13.76
C SER A 86 12.94 -10.97 13.61
N CYS A 87 11.67 -11.29 13.62
CA CYS A 87 11.21 -12.66 13.56
C CYS A 87 11.25 -13.26 12.15
N ASN A 88 11.54 -12.44 11.20
CA ASN A 88 11.69 -12.89 9.82
C ASN A 88 13.15 -13.10 9.46
#